data_bc7104e4773377fb559e292f3119dcbf
#
_entry.id   bc7104e4773377fb559e292f3119dcbf
#
_cell.length_a   1.000
_cell.length_b   1.000
_cell.length_c   1.000
_cell.angle_alpha   90.00
_cell.angle_beta   90.00
_cell.angle_gamma   90.00
#
_symmetry.space_group_name_H-M   'P 1'
#
loop_
_entity.id
_entity.type
_entity.pdbx_description
1 polymer ?
#
loop_
_entity_poly.entity_id
_entity_poly.type
_entity_poly.pdbx_seq_one_letter_code
_entity_poly.pdbx_strand_id
1 'polypeptide(L)'
;MDVREEGYRAILGYLPQDFGYYPEFTAMDFLIYMAALKGLPKPSAKRRANELLELVGLQDMSRKKIKTFSGGMKQRLGIAQALLNDPKLLILDEPTAGLDPKERVRFRNLIGQLGKDSIVLLSTHIVSDIEHIADEVLMMKDGNLIYHGAWDEQMGDLESFYLAQFEEGSHE
;
A
#
# COMPACT_ATOMS: atom_id res chain seq x y z
N MET A 1 -18.55 9.86 10.21
CA MET A 1 -18.76 8.83 9.17
C MET A 1 -18.58 7.50 9.86
N ASP A 2 -19.58 6.63 9.88
CA ASP A 2 -19.47 5.29 10.51
C ASP A 2 -18.73 4.34 9.53
N VAL A 3 -17.76 3.56 10.04
CA VAL A 3 -17.02 2.55 9.27
C VAL A 3 -17.93 1.47 8.64
N ARG A 4 -19.17 1.36 9.09
CA ARG A 4 -20.19 0.45 8.57
C ARG A 4 -20.92 1.01 7.36
N GLU A 5 -20.82 2.30 7.10
CA GLU A 5 -21.49 2.94 5.98
C GLU A 5 -20.84 2.54 4.65
N GLU A 6 -21.66 2.33 3.64
CA GLU A 6 -21.22 2.00 2.28
C GLU A 6 -20.31 3.10 1.71
N GLY A 7 -20.62 4.36 2.02
CA GLY A 7 -19.83 5.52 1.61
C GLY A 7 -18.40 5.51 2.12
N TYR A 8 -18.15 5.00 3.34
CA TYR A 8 -16.79 4.85 3.87
C TYR A 8 -15.98 3.81 3.08
N ARG A 9 -16.60 2.67 2.76
CA ARG A 9 -15.95 1.61 1.98
C ARG A 9 -15.64 2.04 0.55
N ALA A 10 -16.44 2.92 -0.02
CA ALA A 10 -16.23 3.44 -1.37
C ALA A 10 -14.95 4.28 -1.49
N ILE A 11 -14.54 5.00 -0.43
CA ILE A 11 -13.37 5.86 -0.42
C ILE A 11 -12.10 5.16 0.08
N LEU A 12 -12.21 3.91 0.57
CA LEU A 12 -11.11 3.17 1.18
C LEU A 12 -10.50 2.17 0.20
N GLY A 13 -9.17 2.22 0.06
CA GLY A 13 -8.33 1.14 -0.46
C GLY A 13 -7.54 0.50 0.67
N TYR A 14 -7.46 -0.82 0.70
CA TYR A 14 -6.73 -1.54 1.73
C TYR A 14 -5.90 -2.69 1.17
N LEU A 15 -4.64 -2.72 1.56
CA LEU A 15 -3.72 -3.83 1.33
C LEU A 15 -3.26 -4.35 2.69
N PRO A 16 -3.73 -5.52 3.15
CA PRO A 16 -3.23 -6.16 4.37
C PRO A 16 -1.83 -6.73 4.17
N GLN A 17 -1.10 -6.96 5.26
CA GLN A 17 0.20 -7.61 5.27
C GLN A 17 0.14 -8.98 4.58
N ASP A 18 -0.83 -9.82 4.94
CA ASP A 18 -1.10 -11.10 4.29
C ASP A 18 -2.22 -10.93 3.26
N PHE A 19 -1.82 -10.56 2.05
CA PHE A 19 -2.75 -10.38 0.95
C PHE A 19 -3.17 -11.72 0.35
N GLY A 20 -4.44 -12.09 0.55
CA GLY A 20 -5.04 -13.29 -0.01
C GLY A 20 -5.33 -13.15 -1.51
N TYR A 21 -4.85 -14.11 -2.30
CA TYR A 21 -5.10 -14.19 -3.74
C TYR A 21 -5.49 -15.61 -4.14
N TYR A 22 -6.13 -15.73 -5.31
CA TYR A 22 -6.47 -17.03 -5.88
C TYR A 22 -5.35 -17.48 -6.84
N PRO A 23 -4.51 -18.49 -6.48
CA PRO A 23 -3.31 -18.88 -7.22
C PRO A 23 -3.56 -19.23 -8.69
N GLU A 24 -4.73 -19.80 -8.99
CA GLU A 24 -5.13 -20.25 -10.33
C GLU A 24 -5.74 -19.15 -11.20
N PHE A 25 -6.11 -17.99 -10.62
CA PHE A 25 -6.57 -16.85 -11.39
C PHE A 25 -5.41 -16.20 -12.14
N THR A 26 -5.71 -15.64 -13.31
CA THR A 26 -4.81 -14.66 -13.92
C THR A 26 -4.91 -13.34 -13.16
N ALA A 27 -3.90 -12.45 -13.32
CA ALA A 27 -3.96 -11.12 -12.71
C ALA A 27 -5.21 -10.35 -13.17
N MET A 28 -5.56 -10.45 -14.45
CA MET A 28 -6.77 -9.82 -15.00
C MET A 28 -8.05 -10.38 -14.37
N ASP A 29 -8.18 -11.72 -14.30
CA ASP A 29 -9.38 -12.36 -13.73
C ASP A 29 -9.55 -11.99 -12.27
N PHE A 30 -8.42 -11.93 -11.52
CA PHE A 30 -8.42 -11.52 -10.13
C PHE A 30 -8.93 -10.08 -9.95
N LEU A 31 -8.40 -9.13 -10.73
CA LEU A 31 -8.84 -7.73 -10.63
C LEU A 31 -10.31 -7.55 -11.05
N ILE A 32 -10.78 -8.26 -12.09
CA ILE A 32 -12.19 -8.24 -12.49
C ILE A 32 -13.08 -8.81 -11.37
N TYR A 33 -12.66 -9.90 -10.75
CA TYR A 33 -13.38 -10.50 -9.62
C TYR A 33 -13.47 -9.52 -8.43
N MET A 34 -12.35 -8.92 -8.03
CA MET A 34 -12.31 -7.93 -6.95
C MET A 34 -13.12 -6.67 -7.27
N ALA A 35 -13.10 -6.22 -8.52
CA ALA A 35 -13.92 -5.10 -8.98
C ALA A 35 -15.43 -5.41 -8.86
N ALA A 36 -15.83 -6.63 -9.19
CA ALA A 36 -17.23 -7.07 -9.03
C ALA A 36 -17.65 -7.07 -7.56
N LEU A 37 -16.78 -7.52 -6.63
CA LEU A 37 -17.05 -7.45 -5.19
C LEU A 37 -17.19 -6.01 -4.68
N LYS A 38 -16.51 -5.07 -5.32
CA LYS A 38 -16.63 -3.62 -5.04
C LYS A 38 -17.79 -2.95 -5.78
N GLY A 39 -18.60 -3.71 -6.53
CA GLY A 39 -19.79 -3.19 -7.24
C GLY A 39 -19.48 -2.49 -8.58
N LEU A 40 -18.27 -2.60 -9.13
CA LEU A 40 -17.94 -1.99 -10.42
C LEU A 40 -18.61 -2.77 -11.57
N PRO A 41 -19.29 -2.07 -12.52
CA PRO A 41 -19.84 -2.71 -13.71
C PRO A 41 -18.73 -3.35 -14.56
N LYS A 42 -19.01 -4.52 -15.14
CA LYS A 42 -18.02 -5.32 -15.89
C LYS A 42 -17.22 -4.55 -16.96
N PRO A 43 -17.82 -3.67 -17.80
CA PRO A 43 -17.05 -2.89 -18.76
C PRO A 43 -16.05 -1.93 -18.09
N SER A 44 -16.47 -1.25 -17.02
CA SER A 44 -15.64 -0.34 -16.24
C SER A 44 -14.53 -1.11 -15.50
N ALA A 45 -14.86 -2.27 -14.93
CA ALA A 45 -13.91 -3.14 -14.24
C ALA A 45 -12.76 -3.57 -15.15
N LYS A 46 -13.05 -3.98 -16.40
CA LYS A 46 -12.01 -4.41 -17.35
C LYS A 46 -11.09 -3.25 -17.75
N ARG A 47 -11.65 -2.07 -18.02
CA ARG A 47 -10.87 -0.88 -18.32
C ARG A 47 -9.97 -0.51 -17.15
N ARG A 48 -10.55 -0.40 -15.95
CA ARG A 48 -9.82 -0.05 -14.74
C ARG A 48 -8.73 -1.05 -14.40
N ALA A 49 -8.98 -2.36 -14.56
CA ALA A 49 -7.98 -3.40 -14.36
C ALA A 49 -6.78 -3.25 -15.31
N ASN A 50 -7.00 -2.90 -16.58
CA ASN A 50 -5.90 -2.65 -17.51
C ASN A 50 -5.06 -1.42 -17.10
N GLU A 51 -5.71 -0.31 -16.77
CA GLU A 51 -5.05 0.92 -16.29
C GLU A 51 -4.20 0.64 -15.04
N LEU A 52 -4.72 -0.13 -14.10
CA LEU A 52 -4.02 -0.46 -12.87
C LEU A 52 -2.87 -1.45 -13.08
N LEU A 53 -3.02 -2.45 -13.96
CA LEU A 53 -1.94 -3.35 -14.32
C LEU A 53 -0.79 -2.61 -15.01
N GLU A 54 -1.09 -1.60 -15.83
CA GLU A 54 -0.09 -0.73 -16.42
C GLU A 54 0.60 0.11 -15.35
N LEU A 55 -0.16 0.77 -14.47
CA LEU A 55 0.35 1.59 -13.36
C LEU A 55 1.33 0.83 -12.47
N VAL A 56 1.00 -0.42 -12.12
CA VAL A 56 1.87 -1.25 -11.27
C VAL A 56 2.93 -2.04 -12.06
N GLY A 57 3.03 -1.85 -13.37
CA GLY A 57 4.03 -2.52 -14.23
C GLY A 57 3.83 -4.03 -14.36
N LEU A 58 2.57 -4.48 -14.43
CA LEU A 58 2.19 -5.88 -14.61
C LEU A 58 1.38 -6.14 -15.89
N GLN A 59 1.37 -5.21 -16.84
CA GLN A 59 0.58 -5.31 -18.07
C GLN A 59 0.89 -6.58 -18.88
N ASP A 60 2.18 -6.89 -19.07
CA ASP A 60 2.63 -8.08 -19.80
C ASP A 60 2.32 -9.39 -19.06
N MET A 61 2.03 -9.29 -17.77
CA MET A 61 1.70 -10.41 -16.89
C MET A 61 0.20 -10.60 -16.68
N SER A 62 -0.64 -9.76 -17.30
CA SER A 62 -2.10 -9.72 -17.10
C SER A 62 -2.80 -11.07 -17.27
N ARG A 63 -2.31 -11.91 -18.22
CA ARG A 63 -2.85 -13.25 -18.53
C ARG A 63 -2.10 -14.40 -17.85
N LYS A 64 -1.08 -14.11 -17.02
CA LYS A 64 -0.33 -15.13 -16.29
C LYS A 64 -1.01 -15.44 -14.96
N LYS A 65 -0.94 -16.71 -14.54
CA LYS A 65 -1.49 -17.15 -13.27
C LYS A 65 -0.70 -16.59 -12.10
N ILE A 66 -1.39 -16.14 -11.06
CA ILE A 66 -0.79 -15.49 -9.89
C ILE A 66 0.19 -16.41 -9.16
N LYS A 67 -0.02 -17.73 -9.21
CA LYS A 67 0.94 -18.70 -8.66
C LYS A 67 2.36 -18.59 -9.23
N THR A 68 2.52 -18.00 -10.42
CA THR A 68 3.83 -17.81 -11.08
C THR A 68 4.48 -16.48 -10.73
N PHE A 69 3.82 -15.63 -9.93
CA PHE A 69 4.30 -14.30 -9.58
C PHE A 69 5.35 -14.35 -8.46
N SER A 70 6.36 -13.49 -8.57
CA SER A 70 7.27 -13.19 -7.46
C SER A 70 6.54 -12.49 -6.31
N GLY A 71 7.17 -12.40 -5.13
CA GLY A 71 6.63 -11.65 -4.01
C GLY A 71 6.30 -10.21 -4.38
N GLY A 72 7.24 -9.50 -5.03
CA GLY A 72 7.04 -8.14 -5.49
C GLY A 72 5.93 -7.99 -6.54
N MET A 73 5.76 -8.97 -7.44
CA MET A 73 4.65 -8.96 -8.39
C MET A 73 3.30 -9.14 -7.68
N LYS A 74 3.21 -10.01 -6.69
CA LYS A 74 2.00 -10.20 -5.88
C LYS A 74 1.66 -8.94 -5.10
N GLN A 75 2.66 -8.31 -4.50
CA GLN A 75 2.49 -7.06 -3.75
C GLN A 75 1.94 -5.95 -4.66
N ARG A 76 2.51 -5.76 -5.84
CA ARG A 76 2.03 -4.80 -6.84
C ARG A 76 0.60 -5.10 -7.33
N LEU A 77 0.26 -6.38 -7.49
CA LEU A 77 -1.12 -6.77 -7.79
C LEU A 77 -2.09 -6.43 -6.64
N GLY A 78 -1.65 -6.60 -5.39
CA GLY A 78 -2.40 -6.20 -4.21
C GLY A 78 -2.66 -4.69 -4.16
N ILE A 79 -1.66 -3.87 -4.52
CA ILE A 79 -1.86 -2.42 -4.65
C ILE A 79 -2.89 -2.11 -5.75
N ALA A 80 -2.78 -2.75 -6.92
CA ALA A 80 -3.76 -2.59 -8.00
C ALA A 80 -5.18 -2.92 -7.52
N GLN A 81 -5.36 -3.99 -6.75
CA GLN A 81 -6.65 -4.34 -6.15
C GLN A 81 -7.16 -3.26 -5.19
N ALA A 82 -6.28 -2.70 -4.34
CA ALA A 82 -6.65 -1.65 -3.40
C ALA A 82 -7.13 -0.36 -4.12
N LEU A 83 -6.61 -0.08 -5.31
CA LEU A 83 -6.91 1.10 -6.13
C LEU A 83 -8.14 0.97 -7.04
N LEU A 84 -8.83 -0.17 -7.07
CA LEU A 84 -9.93 -0.43 -8.02
C LEU A 84 -11.07 0.59 -7.95
N ASN A 85 -11.41 1.07 -6.76
CA ASN A 85 -12.50 2.02 -6.51
C ASN A 85 -12.05 3.48 -6.41
N ASP A 86 -10.84 3.79 -6.86
CA ASP A 86 -10.29 5.15 -6.84
C ASP A 86 -10.32 5.79 -5.44
N PRO A 87 -9.67 5.15 -4.45
CA PRO A 87 -9.83 5.51 -3.05
C PRO A 87 -9.26 6.90 -2.74
N LYS A 88 -9.89 7.60 -1.78
CA LYS A 88 -9.35 8.83 -1.18
C LYS A 88 -8.39 8.56 -0.03
N LEU A 89 -8.54 7.40 0.60
CA LEU A 89 -7.66 6.90 1.65
C LEU A 89 -7.16 5.51 1.26
N LEU A 90 -5.84 5.36 1.13
CA LEU A 90 -5.18 4.09 0.87
C LEU A 90 -4.41 3.66 2.12
N ILE A 91 -4.77 2.51 2.68
CA ILE A 91 -4.08 1.92 3.83
C ILE A 91 -3.27 0.72 3.35
N LEU A 92 -1.96 0.75 3.64
CA LEU A 92 -1.00 -0.28 3.24
C LEU A 92 -0.29 -0.81 4.49
N ASP A 93 -0.49 -2.08 4.78
CA ASP A 93 0.07 -2.73 5.97
C ASP A 93 1.31 -3.54 5.58
N GLU A 94 2.50 -3.12 6.09
CA GLU A 94 3.82 -3.71 5.81
C GLU A 94 4.06 -4.01 4.31
N PRO A 95 3.79 -3.07 3.40
CA PRO A 95 3.72 -3.36 1.97
C PRO A 95 5.08 -3.66 1.32
N THR A 96 6.19 -3.40 2.01
CA THR A 96 7.55 -3.67 1.52
C THR A 96 8.20 -4.91 2.14
N ALA A 97 7.50 -5.57 3.07
CA ALA A 97 8.02 -6.77 3.72
C ALA A 97 8.36 -7.86 2.68
N GLY A 98 9.58 -8.40 2.76
CA GLY A 98 10.05 -9.46 1.86
C GLY A 98 10.35 -9.03 0.41
N LEU A 99 10.30 -7.74 0.09
CA LEU A 99 10.72 -7.23 -1.21
C LEU A 99 12.24 -7.09 -1.31
N ASP A 100 12.77 -7.39 -2.49
CA ASP A 100 14.17 -7.08 -2.79
C ASP A 100 14.40 -5.55 -2.96
N PRO A 101 15.65 -5.06 -2.89
CA PRO A 101 15.94 -3.63 -2.96
C PRO A 101 15.39 -2.94 -4.23
N LYS A 102 15.38 -3.62 -5.38
CA LYS A 102 14.86 -3.06 -6.63
C LYS A 102 13.35 -2.89 -6.60
N GLU A 103 12.64 -3.86 -6.03
CA GLU A 103 11.18 -3.78 -5.87
C GLU A 103 10.80 -2.72 -4.83
N ARG A 104 11.60 -2.52 -3.76
CA ARG A 104 11.38 -1.44 -2.78
C ARG A 104 11.48 -0.06 -3.42
N VAL A 105 12.47 0.18 -4.29
CA VAL A 105 12.59 1.44 -5.03
C VAL A 105 11.36 1.68 -5.93
N ARG A 106 10.90 0.65 -6.64
CA ARG A 106 9.68 0.74 -7.45
C ARG A 106 8.45 1.06 -6.63
N PHE A 107 8.34 0.40 -5.47
CA PHE A 107 7.25 0.63 -4.53
C PHE A 107 7.24 2.09 -4.04
N ARG A 108 8.38 2.62 -3.58
CA ARG A 108 8.49 4.01 -3.13
C ARG A 108 8.04 5.00 -4.21
N ASN A 109 8.51 4.81 -5.44
CA ASN A 109 8.11 5.66 -6.57
C ASN A 109 6.60 5.61 -6.82
N LEU A 110 6.00 4.43 -6.75
CA LEU A 110 4.55 4.25 -6.90
C LEU A 110 3.77 4.96 -5.80
N ILE A 111 4.18 4.79 -4.53
CA ILE A 111 3.54 5.45 -3.38
C ILE A 111 3.64 6.96 -3.48
N GLY A 112 4.81 7.51 -3.84
CA GLY A 112 4.99 8.95 -4.05
C GLY A 112 4.11 9.52 -5.18
N GLN A 113 3.76 8.71 -6.19
CA GLN A 113 2.78 9.10 -7.21
C GLN A 113 1.36 9.10 -6.66
N LEU A 114 0.97 8.06 -5.92
CA LEU A 114 -0.37 7.92 -5.35
C LEU A 114 -0.67 8.97 -4.28
N GLY A 115 0.34 9.37 -3.48
CA GLY A 115 0.21 10.41 -2.45
C GLY A 115 -0.16 11.79 -2.99
N LYS A 116 -0.04 12.04 -4.30
CA LYS A 116 -0.44 13.32 -4.90
C LYS A 116 -1.96 13.52 -4.95
N ASP A 117 -2.72 12.43 -5.08
CA ASP A 117 -4.16 12.45 -5.31
C ASP A 117 -4.97 11.79 -4.18
N SER A 118 -4.28 11.07 -3.28
CA SER A 118 -4.90 10.31 -2.19
C SER A 118 -4.09 10.43 -0.91
N ILE A 119 -4.76 10.31 0.24
CA ILE A 119 -4.06 10.14 1.52
C ILE A 119 -3.56 8.69 1.57
N VAL A 120 -2.26 8.49 1.75
CA VAL A 120 -1.65 7.16 1.92
C VAL A 120 -1.21 6.99 3.36
N LEU A 121 -1.83 6.06 4.07
CA LEU A 121 -1.41 5.62 5.39
C LEU A 121 -0.66 4.29 5.25
N LEU A 122 0.63 4.28 5.58
CA LEU A 122 1.50 3.13 5.43
C LEU A 122 2.09 2.73 6.80
N SER A 123 1.90 1.47 7.20
CA SER A 123 2.62 0.90 8.34
C SER A 123 3.88 0.21 7.87
N THR A 124 5.00 0.40 8.57
CA THR A 124 6.24 -0.33 8.32
C THR A 124 7.16 -0.28 9.54
N HIS A 125 7.98 -1.31 9.70
CA HIS A 125 9.12 -1.31 10.61
C HIS A 125 10.45 -1.02 9.88
N ILE A 126 10.40 -0.80 8.56
CA ILE A 126 11.58 -0.51 7.73
C ILE A 126 11.63 0.99 7.44
N VAL A 127 12.28 1.71 8.33
CA VAL A 127 12.33 3.19 8.35
C VAL A 127 12.85 3.76 7.03
N SER A 128 13.89 3.14 6.45
CA SER A 128 14.50 3.58 5.18
C SER A 128 13.54 3.52 3.96
N ASP A 129 12.42 2.81 4.08
CA ASP A 129 11.46 2.74 2.97
C ASP A 129 10.54 3.96 2.91
N ILE A 130 10.41 4.72 4.00
CA ILE A 130 9.49 5.85 4.11
C ILE A 130 10.19 7.21 4.25
N GLU A 131 11.44 7.25 4.68
CA GLU A 131 12.18 8.47 5.00
C GLU A 131 12.08 9.58 3.94
N HIS A 132 12.11 9.21 2.66
CA HIS A 132 12.08 10.16 1.54
C HIS A 132 10.68 10.36 0.91
N ILE A 133 9.65 9.71 1.44
CA ILE A 133 8.28 9.77 0.88
C ILE A 133 7.23 10.15 1.91
N ALA A 134 7.57 10.17 3.19
CA ALA A 134 6.65 10.54 4.26
C ALA A 134 6.54 12.06 4.39
N ASP A 135 5.32 12.58 4.37
CA ASP A 135 5.01 13.97 4.74
C ASP A 135 4.84 14.09 6.26
N GLU A 136 4.25 13.05 6.87
CA GLU A 136 4.02 12.96 8.32
C GLU A 136 4.41 11.58 8.84
N VAL A 137 4.91 11.54 10.07
CA VAL A 137 5.28 10.31 10.77
C VAL A 137 4.46 10.17 12.04
N LEU A 138 3.92 8.95 12.23
CA LEU A 138 3.28 8.53 13.48
C LEU A 138 4.10 7.37 14.06
N MET A 139 4.57 7.50 15.30
CA MET A 139 5.27 6.42 15.99
C MET A 139 4.40 5.83 17.09
N MET A 140 4.30 4.52 17.12
CA MET A 140 3.50 3.78 18.09
C MET A 140 4.40 2.85 18.91
N LYS A 141 4.16 2.81 20.22
CA LYS A 141 4.80 1.89 21.17
C LYS A 141 3.76 1.33 22.13
N ASP A 142 3.69 0.02 22.26
CA ASP A 142 2.75 -0.66 23.18
C ASP A 142 1.28 -0.21 23.04
N GLY A 143 0.84 0.03 21.79
CA GLY A 143 -0.50 0.48 21.48
C GLY A 143 -0.74 1.98 21.70
N ASN A 144 0.24 2.75 22.14
CA ASN A 144 0.16 4.18 22.35
C ASN A 144 0.86 4.95 21.24
N LEU A 145 0.28 6.07 20.84
CA LEU A 145 0.93 7.02 19.93
C LEU A 145 1.94 7.85 20.73
N ILE A 146 3.25 7.67 20.46
CA ILE A 146 4.34 8.36 21.16
C ILE A 146 4.84 9.58 20.40
N TYR A 147 4.65 9.63 19.09
CA TYR A 147 5.00 10.77 18.24
C TYR A 147 4.01 10.93 17.10
N HIS A 148 3.70 12.16 16.74
CA HIS A 148 3.01 12.57 15.54
C HIS A 148 3.50 13.92 15.09
N GLY A 149 4.00 14.04 13.87
CA GLY A 149 4.47 15.30 13.32
C GLY A 149 4.86 15.20 11.86
N ALA A 150 5.01 16.38 11.24
CA ALA A 150 5.58 16.49 9.91
C ALA A 150 7.01 15.95 9.92
N TRP A 151 7.41 15.32 8.82
CA TRP A 151 8.77 14.86 8.61
C TRP A 151 9.42 15.65 7.48
N ASP A 152 10.64 16.10 7.73
CA ASP A 152 11.46 16.84 6.77
C ASP A 152 12.90 16.30 6.86
N GLU A 153 13.56 16.09 5.74
CA GLU A 153 14.97 15.66 5.67
C GLU A 153 15.93 16.56 6.46
N GLN A 154 15.54 17.82 6.74
CA GLN A 154 16.32 18.72 7.60
C GLN A 154 16.31 18.32 9.09
N MET A 155 15.36 17.45 9.50
CA MET A 155 15.28 16.91 10.86
C MET A 155 16.32 15.83 11.13
N GLY A 156 17.09 15.42 10.12
CA GLY A 156 18.14 14.41 10.21
C GLY A 156 17.71 13.05 9.67
N ASP A 157 18.33 12.00 10.21
CA ASP A 157 18.06 10.60 9.85
C ASP A 157 16.85 10.06 10.64
N LEU A 158 15.82 9.59 9.94
CA LEU A 158 14.60 9.07 10.55
C LEU A 158 14.85 7.83 11.43
N GLU A 159 15.84 7.00 11.08
CA GLU A 159 16.20 5.82 11.88
C GLU A 159 16.76 6.23 13.24
N SER A 160 17.68 7.20 13.26
CA SER A 160 18.24 7.76 14.50
C SER A 160 17.15 8.43 15.34
N PHE A 161 16.24 9.17 14.72
CA PHE A 161 15.11 9.78 15.41
C PHE A 161 14.17 8.72 16.01
N TYR A 162 13.87 7.65 15.25
CA TYR A 162 13.07 6.54 15.73
C TYR A 162 13.69 5.87 16.95
N LEU A 163 15.00 5.54 16.90
CA LEU A 163 15.71 4.90 18.00
C LEU A 163 15.70 5.77 19.27
N ALA A 164 15.94 7.08 19.16
CA ALA A 164 15.90 8.01 20.28
C ALA A 164 14.54 8.01 21.01
N GLN A 165 13.42 7.97 20.26
CA GLN A 165 12.08 7.92 20.86
C GLN A 165 11.81 6.61 21.64
N PHE A 166 12.47 5.51 21.26
CA PHE A 166 12.32 4.21 21.93
C PHE A 166 13.26 4.04 23.13
N GLU A 167 14.44 4.71 23.15
CA GLU A 167 15.39 4.67 24.27
C GLU A 167 14.94 5.51 25.45
N GLU A 168 14.37 6.70 25.22
CA GLU A 168 13.86 7.59 26.28
C GLU A 168 12.72 6.97 27.11
N GLY A 169 11.97 5.99 26.59
CA GLY A 169 10.93 5.29 27.31
C GLY A 169 11.37 4.10 28.19
N SER A 170 12.67 3.84 28.30
CA SER A 170 13.21 2.68 29.03
C SER A 170 13.69 3.02 30.45
N HIS A 171 13.47 4.23 30.94
CA HIS A 171 13.94 4.73 32.22
C HIS A 171 12.82 5.09 33.24
N GLU A 172 11.60 4.48 33.08
CA GLU A 172 10.60 4.54 34.15
C GLU A 172 10.26 3.15 34.70
#